data_5f38ca8eec379bc20e1f9b5065273fd3
#
_entry.id   5f38ca8eec379bc20e1f9b5065273fd3
#
_cell.length_a   1.000
_cell.length_b   1.000
_cell.length_c   1.000
_cell.angle_alpha   90.00
_cell.angle_beta   90.00
_cell.angle_gamma   90.00
#
_symmetry.space_group_name_H-M   'P 1'
#
loop_
_entity.id
_entity.type
_entity.pdbx_description
1 polymer ?
#
loop_
_entity_poly.entity_id
_entity_poly.type
_entity_poly.pdbx_seq_one_letter_code
_entity_poly.pdbx_strand_id
1 'polypeptide(L)'
;MPLCTLNSEKPMTTATDFAKQLSRFLSEYLPHERNVSPNTLSAYRDAFVQYIDYMHTRQGVAVEKLCLMHLTRQSVLGYLNWIMDERHCSPATRNYRLAAIHAFVRFLQYNIIELSEEWQKILSIKAMRAERKALNYLTPEGIKLLLQQPDTTTRQGRRHLAMLSLMYDTGARVQELVDLTVESVRIDSEPYTIRLYGKGRKARVVPMVREQVEHLRQYLEENHLDDSNMYGTPLFFNNRHEKLTREGVAYVLKTYADMARKADPSLIPVRLSCHSLRHSKAMHLLQSGVNLVYIRDILGHVSIQTTDIYARADSKAKREALEKAYVDLNPDVKSDRAWERDKNLREWLKGLNH
;
A
#
# COMPACT_ATOMS: atom_id res chain seq x y z
N MET A 1 65.66 -31.76 -1.16
CA MET A 1 64.37 -32.20 -0.62
C MET A 1 63.47 -31.04 -0.62
N PRO A 2 62.42 -30.97 -1.45
CA PRO A 2 61.39 -29.95 -1.38
C PRO A 2 60.18 -30.50 -0.64
N LEU A 3 59.73 -29.71 0.31
CA LEU A 3 58.50 -29.96 1.09
C LEU A 3 57.27 -29.73 0.21
N CYS A 4 56.47 -30.76 0.10
CA CYS A 4 55.16 -30.77 -0.54
C CYS A 4 54.17 -30.03 0.35
N THR A 5 53.73 -28.84 -0.05
CA THR A 5 52.59 -28.17 0.58
C THR A 5 51.31 -28.76 0.01
N LEU A 6 50.63 -29.54 0.83
CA LEU A 6 49.26 -30.01 0.57
C LEU A 6 48.30 -28.82 0.58
N ASN A 7 47.86 -28.40 -0.61
CA ASN A 7 46.67 -27.58 -0.79
C ASN A 7 45.47 -28.43 -0.38
N SER A 8 44.89 -28.17 0.77
CA SER A 8 43.57 -28.68 1.15
C SER A 8 42.53 -27.95 0.34
N GLU A 9 42.22 -28.42 -0.84
CA GLU A 9 40.98 -28.06 -1.54
C GLU A 9 39.81 -28.47 -0.67
N LYS A 10 39.08 -27.48 -0.14
CA LYS A 10 37.75 -27.71 0.46
C LYS A 10 36.89 -28.37 -0.61
N PRO A 11 36.23 -29.51 -0.32
CA PRO A 11 35.35 -30.13 -1.30
C PRO A 11 34.27 -29.12 -1.68
N MET A 12 34.15 -28.80 -2.97
CA MET A 12 33.03 -28.04 -3.51
C MET A 12 31.78 -28.85 -3.23
N THR A 13 31.03 -28.47 -2.20
CA THR A 13 29.70 -29.03 -1.92
C THR A 13 28.81 -28.74 -3.10
N THR A 14 28.41 -29.78 -3.84
CA THR A 14 27.44 -29.64 -4.93
C THR A 14 26.17 -29.09 -4.39
N ALA A 15 25.69 -27.99 -4.97
CA ALA A 15 24.42 -27.36 -4.54
C ALA A 15 23.29 -28.41 -4.54
N THR A 16 22.45 -28.38 -3.47
CA THR A 16 21.30 -29.29 -3.35
C THR A 16 20.26 -29.03 -4.46
N ASP A 17 19.38 -30.00 -4.68
CA ASP A 17 18.26 -29.85 -5.62
C ASP A 17 17.34 -28.66 -5.27
N PHE A 18 17.07 -28.43 -3.98
CA PHE A 18 16.34 -27.26 -3.51
C PHE A 18 17.06 -25.95 -3.90
N ALA A 19 18.35 -25.84 -3.61
CA ALA A 19 19.13 -24.64 -3.94
C ALA A 19 19.16 -24.37 -5.45
N LYS A 20 19.36 -25.43 -6.27
CA LYS A 20 19.34 -25.32 -7.73
C LYS A 20 18.00 -24.84 -8.26
N GLN A 21 16.89 -25.45 -7.81
CA GLN A 21 15.56 -25.07 -8.27
C GLN A 21 15.13 -23.70 -7.77
N LEU A 22 15.47 -23.33 -6.53
CA LEU A 22 15.18 -22.00 -5.99
C LEU A 22 15.96 -20.92 -6.75
N SER A 23 17.25 -21.14 -7.05
CA SER A 23 18.02 -20.23 -7.88
C SER A 23 17.37 -20.04 -9.24
N ARG A 24 17.06 -21.13 -9.95
CA ARG A 24 16.41 -21.07 -11.26
C ARG A 24 15.06 -20.34 -11.20
N PHE A 25 14.27 -20.61 -10.16
CA PHE A 25 12.98 -19.92 -9.94
C PHE A 25 13.16 -18.41 -9.78
N LEU A 26 14.12 -17.96 -8.94
CA LEU A 26 14.33 -16.55 -8.64
C LEU A 26 15.06 -15.79 -9.74
N SER A 27 16.05 -16.41 -10.43
CA SER A 27 16.92 -15.73 -11.40
C SER A 27 16.46 -15.87 -12.85
N GLU A 28 15.70 -16.92 -13.20
CA GLU A 28 15.27 -17.19 -14.56
C GLU A 28 13.75 -17.10 -14.71
N TYR A 29 13.01 -17.99 -14.01
CA TYR A 29 11.56 -18.12 -14.19
C TYR A 29 10.78 -16.85 -13.84
N LEU A 30 11.01 -16.30 -12.65
CA LEU A 30 10.27 -15.10 -12.22
C LEU A 30 10.58 -13.85 -13.07
N PRO A 31 11.86 -13.52 -13.39
CA PRO A 31 12.16 -12.35 -14.20
C PRO A 31 11.76 -12.52 -15.67
N HIS A 32 12.10 -13.66 -16.27
CA HIS A 32 12.04 -13.81 -17.73
C HIS A 32 10.72 -14.40 -18.23
N GLU A 33 10.23 -15.45 -17.55
CA GLU A 33 8.98 -16.08 -17.99
C GLU A 33 7.73 -15.42 -17.38
N ARG A 34 7.81 -14.97 -16.13
CA ARG A 34 6.67 -14.35 -15.42
C ARG A 34 6.71 -12.82 -15.43
N ASN A 35 7.80 -12.23 -15.86
CA ASN A 35 8.01 -10.77 -15.91
C ASN A 35 7.56 -10.06 -14.63
N VAL A 36 7.92 -10.63 -13.46
CA VAL A 36 7.53 -10.05 -12.17
C VAL A 36 8.37 -8.80 -11.87
N SER A 37 7.78 -7.86 -11.11
CA SER A 37 8.50 -6.66 -10.73
C SER A 37 9.65 -6.96 -9.74
N PRO A 38 10.73 -6.14 -9.72
CA PRO A 38 11.84 -6.29 -8.76
C PRO A 38 11.36 -6.35 -7.29
N ASN A 39 10.30 -5.60 -6.95
CA ASN A 39 9.72 -5.63 -5.61
C ASN A 39 9.06 -6.99 -5.29
N THR A 40 8.41 -7.62 -6.28
CA THR A 40 7.83 -8.96 -6.11
C THR A 40 8.93 -9.99 -5.94
N LEU A 41 10.00 -9.89 -6.75
CA LEU A 41 11.16 -10.76 -6.64
C LEU A 41 11.82 -10.65 -5.25
N SER A 42 12.04 -9.42 -4.76
CA SER A 42 12.58 -9.20 -3.42
C SER A 42 11.67 -9.79 -2.33
N ALA A 43 10.34 -9.60 -2.43
CA ALA A 43 9.39 -10.14 -1.46
C ALA A 43 9.39 -11.69 -1.44
N TYR A 44 9.57 -12.32 -2.61
CA TYR A 44 9.68 -13.78 -2.72
C TYR A 44 11.02 -14.28 -2.15
N ARG A 45 12.11 -13.63 -2.51
CA ARG A 45 13.43 -13.91 -1.91
C ARG A 45 13.36 -13.88 -0.39
N ASP A 46 12.79 -12.83 0.18
CA ASP A 46 12.67 -12.65 1.64
C ASP A 46 11.79 -13.75 2.28
N ALA A 47 10.79 -14.27 1.56
CA ALA A 47 10.00 -15.41 2.02
C ALA A 47 10.86 -16.67 2.14
N PHE A 48 11.70 -16.93 1.15
CA PHE A 48 12.59 -18.12 1.16
C PHE A 48 13.75 -17.99 2.13
N VAL A 49 14.32 -16.80 2.31
CA VAL A 49 15.31 -16.56 3.38
C VAL A 49 14.71 -16.94 4.72
N GLN A 50 13.51 -16.47 5.04
CA GLN A 50 12.85 -16.81 6.30
C GLN A 50 12.47 -18.30 6.41
N TYR A 51 12.10 -18.95 5.31
CA TYR A 51 11.83 -20.39 5.29
C TYR A 51 13.09 -21.21 5.57
N ILE A 52 14.20 -20.85 4.96
CA ILE A 52 15.52 -21.48 5.18
C ILE A 52 15.95 -21.29 6.65
N ASP A 53 15.81 -20.08 7.20
CA ASP A 53 16.09 -19.81 8.62
C ASP A 53 15.24 -20.69 9.54
N TYR A 54 13.94 -20.85 9.25
CA TYR A 54 13.05 -21.74 10.00
C TYR A 54 13.52 -23.19 9.92
N MET A 55 13.85 -23.69 8.73
CA MET A 55 14.33 -25.07 8.56
C MET A 55 15.61 -25.31 9.32
N HIS A 56 16.53 -24.35 9.32
CA HIS A 56 17.76 -24.44 10.07
C HIS A 56 17.53 -24.39 11.60
N THR A 57 16.83 -23.38 12.08
CA THR A 57 16.71 -23.09 13.51
C THR A 57 15.68 -23.96 14.24
N ARG A 58 14.62 -24.42 13.57
CA ARG A 58 13.49 -25.14 14.17
C ARG A 58 13.39 -26.60 13.73
N GLN A 59 13.86 -26.92 12.54
CA GLN A 59 13.84 -28.29 12.03
C GLN A 59 15.23 -28.96 12.10
N GLY A 60 16.28 -28.22 12.48
CA GLY A 60 17.64 -28.74 12.59
C GLY A 60 18.28 -29.13 11.25
N VAL A 61 17.71 -28.69 10.13
CA VAL A 61 18.24 -28.99 8.80
C VAL A 61 19.30 -27.96 8.43
N ALA A 62 20.55 -28.41 8.30
CA ALA A 62 21.63 -27.54 7.85
C ALA A 62 21.33 -26.99 6.46
N VAL A 63 21.63 -25.70 6.22
CA VAL A 63 21.31 -25.00 4.97
C VAL A 63 21.87 -25.74 3.74
N GLU A 64 23.09 -26.27 3.88
CA GLU A 64 23.81 -27.01 2.84
C GLU A 64 23.22 -28.41 2.56
N LYS A 65 22.32 -28.87 3.44
CA LYS A 65 21.64 -30.18 3.33
C LYS A 65 20.16 -30.04 3.01
N LEU A 66 19.64 -28.81 2.90
CA LEU A 66 18.25 -28.56 2.59
C LEU A 66 17.96 -29.01 1.14
N CYS A 67 17.09 -30.01 1.00
CA CYS A 67 16.67 -30.58 -0.30
C CYS A 67 15.15 -30.51 -0.46
N LEU A 68 14.64 -30.81 -1.67
CA LEU A 68 13.21 -30.73 -1.98
C LEU A 68 12.34 -31.68 -1.15
N MET A 69 12.87 -32.79 -0.68
CA MET A 69 12.16 -33.69 0.23
C MET A 69 11.81 -33.07 1.58
N HIS A 70 12.52 -32.02 1.99
CA HIS A 70 12.21 -31.26 3.21
C HIS A 70 11.09 -30.24 2.99
N LEU A 71 10.75 -29.90 1.74
CA LEU A 71 9.64 -28.99 1.41
C LEU A 71 8.33 -29.78 1.43
N THR A 72 7.79 -29.99 2.62
CA THR A 72 6.56 -30.75 2.83
C THR A 72 5.42 -29.83 3.30
N ARG A 73 4.17 -30.32 3.20
CA ARG A 73 3.02 -29.60 3.78
C ARG A 73 3.22 -29.30 5.26
N GLN A 74 3.81 -30.24 6.00
CA GLN A 74 4.07 -30.08 7.43
C GLN A 74 5.12 -29.01 7.70
N SER A 75 6.26 -29.00 6.97
CA SER A 75 7.29 -27.98 7.13
C SER A 75 6.79 -26.57 6.74
N VAL A 76 5.96 -26.47 5.70
CA VAL A 76 5.36 -25.20 5.30
C VAL A 76 4.37 -24.69 6.34
N LEU A 77 3.49 -25.55 6.88
CA LEU A 77 2.58 -25.15 7.96
C LEU A 77 3.33 -24.75 9.23
N GLY A 78 4.37 -25.50 9.61
CA GLY A 78 5.22 -25.16 10.73
C GLY A 78 5.89 -23.80 10.57
N TYR A 79 6.43 -23.51 9.38
CA TYR A 79 6.98 -22.20 9.05
C TYR A 79 5.93 -21.08 9.15
N LEU A 80 4.74 -21.29 8.59
CA LEU A 80 3.67 -20.31 8.63
C LEU A 80 3.16 -20.02 10.04
N ASN A 81 3.15 -21.01 10.92
CA ASN A 81 2.84 -20.83 12.34
C ASN A 81 3.98 -20.11 13.07
N TRP A 82 5.21 -20.52 12.83
CA TRP A 82 6.39 -19.89 13.43
C TRP A 82 6.46 -18.37 13.14
N ILE A 83 6.18 -17.92 11.90
CA ILE A 83 6.17 -16.48 11.60
C ILE A 83 5.02 -15.74 12.28
N MET A 84 3.91 -16.42 12.59
CA MET A 84 2.80 -15.83 13.34
C MET A 84 3.12 -15.75 14.83
N ASP A 85 3.58 -16.84 15.41
CA ASP A 85 3.72 -16.99 16.86
C ASP A 85 4.99 -16.31 17.40
N GLU A 86 6.12 -16.50 16.72
CA GLU A 86 7.41 -16.00 17.21
C GLU A 86 7.84 -14.67 16.54
N ARG A 87 7.50 -14.47 15.26
CA ARG A 87 7.84 -13.23 14.54
C ARG A 87 6.68 -12.23 14.56
N HIS A 88 5.57 -12.55 15.20
CA HIS A 88 4.38 -11.70 15.36
C HIS A 88 3.87 -11.11 14.03
N CYS A 89 3.98 -11.87 12.94
CA CYS A 89 3.53 -11.44 11.64
C CYS A 89 1.99 -11.45 11.54
N SER A 90 1.43 -10.51 10.81
CA SER A 90 -0.01 -10.46 10.57
C SER A 90 -0.47 -11.61 9.65
N PRO A 91 -1.77 -12.00 9.69
CA PRO A 91 -2.36 -12.95 8.74
C PRO A 91 -2.14 -12.57 7.27
N ALA A 92 -2.13 -11.26 6.96
CA ALA A 92 -1.82 -10.78 5.63
C ALA A 92 -0.38 -11.10 5.22
N THR A 93 0.59 -10.86 6.11
CA THR A 93 2.01 -11.20 5.87
C THR A 93 2.19 -12.70 5.67
N ARG A 94 1.55 -13.52 6.54
CA ARG A 94 1.53 -14.98 6.39
C ARG A 94 1.02 -15.41 5.01
N ASN A 95 -0.06 -14.80 4.55
CA ASN A 95 -0.64 -15.12 3.24
C ASN A 95 0.28 -14.73 2.08
N TYR A 96 1.01 -13.62 2.19
CA TYR A 96 2.04 -13.25 1.20
C TYR A 96 3.19 -14.26 1.17
N ARG A 97 3.65 -14.76 2.32
CA ARG A 97 4.67 -15.81 2.39
C ARG A 97 4.18 -17.12 1.78
N LEU A 98 2.93 -17.51 2.09
CA LEU A 98 2.30 -18.68 1.46
C LEU A 98 2.19 -18.54 -0.06
N ALA A 99 1.84 -17.36 -0.55
CA ALA A 99 1.74 -17.11 -1.99
C ALA A 99 3.10 -17.28 -2.70
N ALA A 100 4.21 -16.88 -2.08
CA ALA A 100 5.55 -17.10 -2.61
C ALA A 100 5.89 -18.60 -2.68
N ILE A 101 5.58 -19.37 -1.61
CA ILE A 101 5.77 -20.82 -1.59
C ILE A 101 4.90 -21.50 -2.65
N HIS A 102 3.62 -21.12 -2.76
CA HIS A 102 2.73 -21.66 -3.80
C HIS A 102 3.23 -21.38 -5.22
N ALA A 103 3.81 -20.19 -5.45
CA ALA A 103 4.38 -19.87 -6.76
C ALA A 103 5.58 -20.76 -7.08
N PHE A 104 6.45 -21.03 -6.10
CA PHE A 104 7.58 -21.94 -6.26
C PHE A 104 7.13 -23.39 -6.47
N VAL A 105 6.18 -23.87 -5.68
CA VAL A 105 5.65 -25.23 -5.82
C VAL A 105 4.99 -25.42 -7.19
N ARG A 106 4.26 -24.42 -7.72
CA ARG A 106 3.71 -24.50 -9.10
C ARG A 106 4.83 -24.57 -10.14
N PHE A 107 5.93 -23.86 -9.96
CA PHE A 107 7.10 -24.00 -10.83
C PHE A 107 7.69 -25.41 -10.73
N LEU A 108 7.81 -25.99 -9.53
CA LEU A 108 8.34 -27.33 -9.32
C LEU A 108 7.45 -28.42 -9.94
N GLN A 109 6.13 -28.26 -9.95
CA GLN A 109 5.18 -29.24 -10.54
C GLN A 109 5.52 -29.59 -11.99
N TYR A 110 6.04 -28.63 -12.76
CA TYR A 110 6.43 -28.87 -14.17
C TYR A 110 7.84 -29.45 -14.30
N ASN A 111 8.67 -29.37 -13.28
CA ASN A 111 10.08 -29.76 -13.35
C ASN A 111 10.39 -31.05 -12.56
N ILE A 112 9.59 -31.33 -11.52
CA ILE A 112 9.84 -32.44 -10.58
C ILE A 112 8.50 -33.17 -10.34
N ILE A 113 8.30 -34.23 -11.09
CA ILE A 113 7.02 -35.00 -11.08
C ILE A 113 6.99 -35.97 -9.89
N GLU A 114 8.14 -36.46 -9.44
CA GLU A 114 8.26 -37.48 -8.40
C GLU A 114 7.63 -37.06 -7.06
N LEU A 115 7.55 -35.77 -6.78
CA LEU A 115 6.97 -35.22 -5.55
C LEU A 115 5.58 -34.58 -5.81
N SER A 116 4.90 -34.92 -6.89
CA SER A 116 3.64 -34.30 -7.30
C SER A 116 2.54 -34.40 -6.23
N GLU A 117 2.45 -35.48 -5.49
CA GLU A 117 1.50 -35.64 -4.39
C GLU A 117 1.76 -34.62 -3.28
N GLU A 118 3.03 -34.40 -2.92
CA GLU A 118 3.38 -33.44 -1.88
C GLU A 118 3.15 -32.00 -2.36
N TRP A 119 3.41 -31.71 -3.65
CA TRP A 119 3.07 -30.42 -4.24
C TRP A 119 1.58 -30.10 -4.14
N GLN A 120 0.72 -31.09 -4.40
CA GLN A 120 -0.74 -30.95 -4.26
C GLN A 120 -1.13 -30.65 -2.79
N LYS A 121 -0.53 -31.36 -1.82
CA LYS A 121 -0.77 -31.14 -0.39
C LYS A 121 -0.37 -29.73 0.04
N ILE A 122 0.78 -29.20 -0.45
CA ILE A 122 1.20 -27.84 -0.16
C ILE A 122 0.24 -26.83 -0.78
N LEU A 123 -0.15 -27.00 -2.04
CA LEU A 123 -1.07 -26.10 -2.74
C LEU A 123 -2.48 -26.08 -2.13
N SER A 124 -2.87 -27.13 -1.40
CA SER A 124 -4.14 -27.20 -0.67
C SER A 124 -4.19 -26.31 0.57
N ILE A 125 -3.05 -25.76 1.03
CA ILE A 125 -3.00 -24.87 2.20
C ILE A 125 -3.73 -23.58 1.88
N LYS A 126 -4.80 -23.28 2.62
CA LYS A 126 -5.61 -22.10 2.40
C LYS A 126 -5.02 -20.85 3.05
N ALA A 127 -5.24 -19.73 2.40
CA ALA A 127 -4.98 -18.43 3.00
C ALA A 127 -5.88 -18.20 4.23
N MET A 128 -5.35 -17.57 5.27
CA MET A 128 -6.13 -17.19 6.44
C MET A 128 -6.99 -15.97 6.11
N ARG A 129 -8.15 -15.87 6.77
CA ARG A 129 -8.95 -14.65 6.72
C ARG A 129 -8.18 -13.53 7.40
N ALA A 130 -7.85 -12.49 6.64
CA ALA A 130 -7.24 -11.28 7.19
C ALA A 130 -8.32 -10.22 7.40
N GLU A 131 -8.30 -9.59 8.56
CA GLU A 131 -9.18 -8.46 8.83
C GLU A 131 -8.84 -7.31 7.90
N ARG A 132 -9.85 -6.72 7.30
CA ARG A 132 -9.71 -5.49 6.53
C ARG A 132 -9.63 -4.33 7.51
N LYS A 133 -8.46 -3.72 7.63
CA LYS A 133 -8.31 -2.50 8.42
C LYS A 133 -9.19 -1.41 7.82
N ALA A 134 -9.81 -0.62 8.69
CA ALA A 134 -10.50 0.60 8.27
C ALA A 134 -9.54 1.49 7.45
N LEU A 135 -10.08 2.17 6.45
CA LEU A 135 -9.31 3.11 5.65
C LEU A 135 -8.86 4.27 6.53
N ASN A 136 -7.56 4.50 6.53
CA ASN A 136 -6.97 5.62 7.25
C ASN A 136 -6.81 6.78 6.27
N TYR A 137 -7.67 7.79 6.40
CA TYR A 137 -7.66 8.99 5.56
C TYR A 137 -7.92 10.24 6.40
N LEU A 138 -7.54 11.38 5.88
CA LEU A 138 -7.76 12.71 6.46
C LEU A 138 -9.06 13.30 5.91
N THR A 139 -9.76 14.07 6.76
CA THR A 139 -10.84 14.94 6.29
C THR A 139 -10.30 16.12 5.49
N PRO A 140 -11.13 16.89 4.76
CA PRO A 140 -10.68 18.12 4.11
C PRO A 140 -9.99 19.11 5.06
N GLU A 141 -10.49 19.24 6.28
CA GLU A 141 -9.93 20.09 7.35
C GLU A 141 -8.56 19.56 7.77
N GLY A 142 -8.40 18.24 7.91
CA GLY A 142 -7.13 17.58 8.23
C GLY A 142 -6.09 17.77 7.13
N ILE A 143 -6.49 17.69 5.84
CA ILE A 143 -5.60 18.02 4.71
C ILE A 143 -5.19 19.49 4.77
N LYS A 144 -6.13 20.40 4.98
CA LYS A 144 -5.84 21.83 5.09
C LYS A 144 -4.85 22.11 6.21
N LEU A 145 -5.09 21.57 7.39
CA LEU A 145 -4.19 21.71 8.53
C LEU A 145 -2.79 21.16 8.23
N LEU A 146 -2.68 20.00 7.59
CA LEU A 146 -1.41 19.40 7.19
C LEU A 146 -0.63 20.29 6.20
N LEU A 147 -1.31 20.81 5.17
CA LEU A 147 -0.68 21.62 4.13
C LEU A 147 -0.34 23.05 4.60
N GLN A 148 -0.85 23.51 5.73
CA GLN A 148 -0.49 24.77 6.38
C GLN A 148 0.79 24.67 7.22
N GLN A 149 1.34 23.46 7.47
CA GLN A 149 2.51 23.31 8.32
C GLN A 149 3.85 23.70 7.67
N PRO A 150 4.06 23.49 6.35
CA PRO A 150 5.30 23.90 5.71
C PRO A 150 5.48 25.43 5.78
N ASP A 151 6.63 25.88 6.28
CA ASP A 151 6.99 27.30 6.33
C ASP A 151 7.28 27.82 4.90
N THR A 152 6.33 28.53 4.33
CA THR A 152 6.42 29.06 2.97
C THR A 152 7.42 30.22 2.82
N THR A 153 7.97 30.76 3.89
CA THR A 153 9.05 31.76 3.82
C THR A 153 10.37 31.13 3.38
N THR A 154 10.53 29.82 3.57
CA THR A 154 11.73 29.05 3.21
C THR A 154 11.56 28.32 1.87
N ARG A 155 12.65 28.22 1.08
CA ARG A 155 12.67 27.40 -0.16
C ARG A 155 12.29 25.93 0.12
N GLN A 156 12.79 25.40 1.22
CA GLN A 156 12.48 24.03 1.64
C GLN A 156 10.99 23.84 1.93
N GLY A 157 10.38 24.77 2.66
CA GLY A 157 8.95 24.69 2.98
C GLY A 157 8.08 24.81 1.73
N ARG A 158 8.39 25.72 0.80
CA ARG A 158 7.69 25.84 -0.49
C ARG A 158 7.79 24.54 -1.33
N ARG A 159 8.99 23.93 -1.41
CA ARG A 159 9.18 22.61 -2.04
C ARG A 159 8.31 21.54 -1.39
N HIS A 160 8.28 21.49 -0.07
CA HIS A 160 7.49 20.48 0.65
C HIS A 160 5.98 20.70 0.47
N LEU A 161 5.53 21.96 0.47
CA LEU A 161 4.13 22.28 0.17
C LEU A 161 3.75 21.85 -1.25
N ALA A 162 4.51 22.24 -2.27
CA ALA A 162 4.27 21.85 -3.66
C ALA A 162 4.23 20.32 -3.82
N MET A 163 5.15 19.62 -3.17
CA MET A 163 5.23 18.15 -3.22
C MET A 163 4.03 17.48 -2.55
N LEU A 164 3.65 17.89 -1.34
CA LEU A 164 2.56 17.28 -0.59
C LEU A 164 1.19 17.60 -1.21
N SER A 165 1.00 18.85 -1.68
CA SER A 165 -0.20 19.25 -2.43
C SER A 165 -0.34 18.44 -3.70
N LEU A 166 0.72 18.32 -4.50
CA LEU A 166 0.70 17.55 -5.74
C LEU A 166 0.37 16.08 -5.47
N MET A 167 0.96 15.51 -4.42
CA MET A 167 0.70 14.12 -4.03
C MET A 167 -0.76 13.89 -3.64
N TYR A 168 -1.35 14.82 -2.90
CA TYR A 168 -2.76 14.76 -2.54
C TYR A 168 -3.67 14.97 -3.76
N ASP A 169 -3.47 16.04 -4.53
CA ASP A 169 -4.37 16.42 -5.61
C ASP A 169 -4.42 15.40 -6.74
N THR A 170 -3.29 14.82 -7.08
CA THR A 170 -3.20 13.80 -8.13
C THR A 170 -3.51 12.38 -7.62
N GLY A 171 -3.53 12.18 -6.31
CA GLY A 171 -3.61 10.86 -5.71
C GLY A 171 -2.44 9.94 -6.11
N ALA A 172 -1.28 10.50 -6.45
CA ALA A 172 -0.11 9.75 -6.88
C ALA A 172 0.37 8.77 -5.81
N ARG A 173 0.90 7.62 -6.23
CA ARG A 173 1.68 6.76 -5.32
C ARG A 173 3.02 7.43 -5.04
N VAL A 174 3.59 7.19 -3.85
CA VAL A 174 4.89 7.79 -3.49
C VAL A 174 5.98 7.47 -4.53
N GLN A 175 5.98 6.27 -5.12
CA GLN A 175 6.93 5.92 -6.18
C GLN A 175 6.68 6.73 -7.46
N GLU A 176 5.41 6.92 -7.84
CA GLU A 176 5.04 7.74 -9.00
C GLU A 176 5.48 9.19 -8.81
N LEU A 177 5.34 9.72 -7.57
CA LEU A 177 5.77 11.08 -7.23
C LEU A 177 7.30 11.26 -7.34
N VAL A 178 8.08 10.33 -6.78
CA VAL A 178 9.56 10.42 -6.82
C VAL A 178 10.12 10.15 -8.22
N ASP A 179 9.36 9.47 -9.08
CA ASP A 179 9.74 9.18 -10.46
C ASP A 179 9.36 10.31 -11.44
N LEU A 180 8.66 11.35 -10.97
CA LEU A 180 8.31 12.50 -11.81
C LEU A 180 9.56 13.25 -12.27
N THR A 181 9.55 13.62 -13.55
CA THR A 181 10.48 14.54 -14.16
C THR A 181 9.75 15.83 -14.55
N VAL A 182 10.48 16.87 -14.88
CA VAL A 182 9.90 18.15 -15.31
C VAL A 182 8.98 17.97 -16.52
N GLU A 183 9.36 17.14 -17.48
CA GLU A 183 8.52 16.83 -18.67
C GLU A 183 7.19 16.13 -18.34
N SER A 184 7.06 15.59 -17.12
CA SER A 184 5.82 14.94 -16.68
C SER A 184 4.68 15.95 -16.48
N VAL A 185 5.00 17.23 -16.39
CA VAL A 185 4.09 18.32 -16.03
C VAL A 185 3.83 19.20 -17.23
N ARG A 186 2.55 19.50 -17.50
CA ARG A 186 2.11 20.46 -18.52
C ARG A 186 1.28 21.54 -17.81
N ILE A 187 1.90 22.72 -17.61
CA ILE A 187 1.30 23.87 -16.90
C ILE A 187 1.37 25.18 -17.69
N ASP A 188 1.85 25.14 -18.94
CA ASP A 188 1.99 26.34 -19.77
C ASP A 188 0.63 26.84 -20.28
N SER A 189 -0.29 25.91 -20.56
CA SER A 189 -1.63 26.20 -21.07
C SER A 189 -2.67 25.20 -20.55
N GLU A 190 -3.90 25.65 -20.39
CA GLU A 190 -5.03 24.77 -20.06
C GLU A 190 -5.34 23.78 -21.22
N PRO A 191 -5.75 22.54 -20.91
CA PRO A 191 -5.91 21.99 -19.58
C PRO A 191 -4.56 21.59 -18.95
N TYR A 192 -4.36 22.04 -17.70
CA TYR A 192 -3.17 21.66 -16.91
C TYR A 192 -3.21 20.18 -16.57
N THR A 193 -2.13 19.48 -16.85
CA THR A 193 -2.09 18.03 -16.66
C THR A 193 -0.75 17.54 -16.15
N ILE A 194 -0.78 16.40 -15.48
CA ILE A 194 0.41 15.66 -15.10
C ILE A 194 0.32 14.22 -15.58
N ARG A 195 1.43 13.72 -16.13
CA ARG A 195 1.57 12.33 -16.58
C ARG A 195 2.25 11.50 -15.48
N LEU A 196 1.54 10.49 -14.98
CA LEU A 196 2.02 9.58 -13.96
C LEU A 196 2.22 8.18 -14.54
N TYR A 197 3.34 7.54 -14.21
CA TYR A 197 3.65 6.18 -14.64
C TYR A 197 3.43 5.19 -13.50
N GLY A 198 2.41 4.35 -13.62
CA GLY A 198 2.04 3.34 -12.64
C GLY A 198 2.73 1.99 -12.83
N LYS A 199 2.24 0.98 -12.10
CA LYS A 199 2.73 -0.39 -12.21
C LYS A 199 2.63 -0.91 -13.64
N GLY A 200 3.71 -1.51 -14.14
CA GLY A 200 3.80 -1.99 -15.52
C GLY A 200 4.01 -0.89 -16.56
N ARG A 201 4.53 0.28 -16.16
CA ARG A 201 4.76 1.47 -17.00
C ARG A 201 3.49 2.00 -17.71
N LYS A 202 2.31 1.69 -17.17
CA LYS A 202 1.07 2.25 -17.68
C LYS A 202 1.00 3.71 -17.30
N ALA A 203 1.00 4.58 -18.31
CA ALA A 203 0.84 6.01 -18.12
C ALA A 203 -0.64 6.36 -17.88
N ARG A 204 -0.88 7.34 -17.02
CA ARG A 204 -2.16 8.04 -16.91
C ARG A 204 -1.92 9.54 -16.87
N VAL A 205 -2.86 10.28 -17.41
CA VAL A 205 -2.86 11.74 -17.37
C VAL A 205 -3.91 12.17 -16.35
N VAL A 206 -3.50 13.00 -15.39
CA VAL A 206 -4.38 13.53 -14.35
C VAL A 206 -4.49 15.03 -14.53
N PRO A 207 -5.72 15.58 -14.64
CA PRO A 207 -5.91 17.03 -14.68
C PRO A 207 -5.55 17.65 -13.33
N MET A 208 -4.98 18.85 -13.38
CA MET A 208 -4.64 19.64 -12.20
C MET A 208 -5.53 20.89 -12.13
N VAL A 209 -5.84 21.29 -10.91
CA VAL A 209 -6.57 22.55 -10.66
C VAL A 209 -5.61 23.73 -10.64
N ARG A 210 -6.11 24.93 -10.91
CA ARG A 210 -5.30 26.14 -11.07
C ARG A 210 -4.48 26.48 -9.82
N GLU A 211 -5.06 26.35 -8.66
CA GLU A 211 -4.41 26.63 -7.36
C GLU A 211 -3.20 25.71 -7.13
N GLN A 212 -3.30 24.45 -7.55
CA GLN A 212 -2.18 23.49 -7.49
C GLN A 212 -1.06 23.90 -8.46
N VAL A 213 -1.44 24.38 -9.64
CA VAL A 213 -0.48 24.80 -10.67
C VAL A 213 0.31 26.01 -10.20
N GLU A 214 -0.29 26.97 -9.52
CA GLU A 214 0.41 28.15 -8.99
C GLU A 214 1.53 27.76 -8.01
N HIS A 215 1.26 26.87 -7.07
CA HIS A 215 2.29 26.38 -6.15
C HIS A 215 3.43 25.64 -6.87
N LEU A 216 3.07 24.88 -7.90
CA LEU A 216 4.06 24.14 -8.67
C LEU A 216 4.89 25.06 -9.58
N ARG A 217 4.28 26.06 -10.21
CA ARG A 217 4.95 27.05 -11.02
C ARG A 217 5.97 27.83 -10.19
N GLN A 218 5.58 28.35 -9.04
CA GLN A 218 6.48 29.03 -8.12
C GLN A 218 7.69 28.16 -7.76
N TYR A 219 7.44 26.87 -7.50
CA TYR A 219 8.52 25.92 -7.19
C TYR A 219 9.46 25.71 -8.39
N LEU A 220 8.93 25.59 -9.62
CA LEU A 220 9.73 25.39 -10.84
C LEU A 220 10.59 26.61 -11.13
N GLU A 221 10.03 27.81 -11.10
CA GLU A 221 10.74 29.08 -11.30
C GLU A 221 11.87 29.27 -10.29
N GLU A 222 11.58 29.02 -9.00
CA GLU A 222 12.53 29.16 -7.91
C GLU A 222 13.74 28.21 -7.99
N ASN A 223 13.54 27.05 -8.65
CA ASN A 223 14.58 26.04 -8.83
C ASN A 223 15.13 25.98 -10.25
N HIS A 224 14.77 26.96 -11.12
CA HIS A 224 15.21 27.06 -12.51
C HIS A 224 14.90 25.77 -13.31
N LEU A 225 13.70 25.20 -13.10
CA LEU A 225 13.21 24.00 -13.76
C LEU A 225 12.26 24.30 -14.92
N ASP A 226 12.02 25.54 -15.21
CA ASP A 226 11.13 26.03 -16.29
C ASP A 226 11.80 26.00 -17.67
N ASP A 227 13.11 25.75 -17.75
CA ASP A 227 13.83 25.59 -19.03
C ASP A 227 13.60 24.17 -19.63
N SER A 228 13.40 24.12 -20.96
CA SER A 228 13.29 22.87 -21.73
C SER A 228 14.50 21.94 -21.58
N ASN A 229 15.69 22.49 -21.32
CA ASN A 229 16.90 21.71 -21.04
C ASN A 229 16.78 20.86 -19.74
N MET A 230 15.83 21.18 -18.87
CA MET A 230 15.61 20.52 -17.59
C MET A 230 14.57 19.38 -17.64
N TYR A 231 13.98 19.09 -18.79
CA TYR A 231 12.88 18.12 -18.94
C TYR A 231 13.16 16.73 -18.35
N GLY A 232 14.36 16.21 -18.53
CA GLY A 232 14.78 14.90 -17.98
C GLY A 232 15.14 14.92 -16.49
N THR A 233 15.19 16.08 -15.83
CA THR A 233 15.57 16.16 -14.42
C THR A 233 14.43 15.74 -13.50
N PRO A 234 14.73 15.19 -12.30
CA PRO A 234 13.70 14.90 -11.31
C PRO A 234 12.92 16.18 -10.95
N LEU A 235 11.58 16.06 -10.91
CA LEU A 235 10.73 17.19 -10.52
C LEU A 235 10.99 17.64 -9.09
N PHE A 236 11.18 16.69 -8.17
CA PHE A 236 11.53 16.95 -6.77
C PHE A 236 12.86 16.31 -6.42
N PHE A 237 13.74 17.05 -5.78
CA PHE A 237 15.07 16.63 -5.39
C PHE A 237 15.41 17.05 -3.96
N ASN A 238 16.43 16.43 -3.39
CA ASN A 238 16.97 16.77 -2.07
C ASN A 238 17.92 17.98 -2.15
N ASN A 239 18.50 18.38 -1.01
CA ASN A 239 19.42 19.53 -0.95
C ASN A 239 20.76 19.29 -1.70
N ARG A 240 21.01 18.04 -2.15
CA ARG A 240 22.18 17.67 -2.99
C ARG A 240 21.81 17.59 -4.48
N HIS A 241 20.62 18.05 -4.87
CA HIS A 241 20.05 17.91 -6.20
C HIS A 241 19.89 16.46 -6.68
N GLU A 242 19.83 15.50 -5.76
CA GLU A 242 19.57 14.10 -6.06
C GLU A 242 18.06 13.81 -5.97
N LYS A 243 17.60 12.86 -6.80
CA LYS A 243 16.23 12.37 -6.78
C LYS A 243 15.79 11.97 -5.36
N LEU A 244 14.59 12.35 -4.96
CA LEU A 244 14.03 11.94 -3.66
C LEU A 244 13.83 10.42 -3.58
N THR A 245 13.91 9.89 -2.37
CA THR A 245 13.52 8.51 -2.07
C THR A 245 12.12 8.46 -1.47
N ARG A 246 11.48 7.29 -1.51
CA ARG A 246 10.18 7.07 -0.86
C ARG A 246 10.24 7.36 0.63
N GLU A 247 11.34 6.95 1.25
CA GLU A 247 11.63 7.16 2.67
C GLU A 247 11.78 8.64 3.00
N GLY A 248 12.41 9.42 2.10
CA GLY A 248 12.53 10.87 2.22
C GLY A 248 11.17 11.58 2.19
N VAL A 249 10.31 11.21 1.23
CA VAL A 249 8.94 11.75 1.15
C VAL A 249 8.12 11.36 2.38
N ALA A 250 8.23 10.09 2.84
CA ALA A 250 7.53 9.62 4.03
C ALA A 250 8.00 10.35 5.29
N TYR A 251 9.30 10.66 5.41
CA TYR A 251 9.85 11.45 6.50
C TYR A 251 9.29 12.87 6.52
N VAL A 252 9.26 13.55 5.37
CA VAL A 252 8.68 14.90 5.23
C VAL A 252 7.21 14.89 5.65
N LEU A 253 6.42 13.94 5.13
CA LEU A 253 5.01 13.80 5.51
C LEU A 253 4.85 13.57 7.02
N LYS A 254 5.65 12.69 7.61
CA LYS A 254 5.60 12.40 9.04
C LYS A 254 5.90 13.65 9.87
N THR A 255 6.93 14.42 9.50
CA THR A 255 7.31 15.64 10.21
C THR A 255 6.15 16.63 10.27
N TYR A 256 5.50 16.92 9.14
CA TYR A 256 4.37 17.84 9.11
C TYR A 256 3.09 17.25 9.72
N ALA A 257 2.88 15.95 9.63
CA ALA A 257 1.79 15.29 10.34
C ALA A 257 1.94 15.38 11.86
N ASP A 258 3.17 15.27 12.37
CA ASP A 258 3.45 15.40 13.80
C ASP A 258 3.27 16.87 14.27
N MET A 259 3.62 17.86 13.45
CA MET A 259 3.34 19.27 13.70
C MET A 259 1.83 19.56 13.71
N ALA A 260 1.13 19.14 12.68
CA ALA A 260 -0.32 19.30 12.57
C ALA A 260 -1.08 18.61 13.71
N ARG A 261 -0.62 17.44 14.16
CA ARG A 261 -1.21 16.71 15.29
C ARG A 261 -1.02 17.43 16.61
N LYS A 262 0.09 18.18 16.78
CA LYS A 262 0.26 19.04 17.96
C LYS A 262 -0.72 20.19 17.96
N ALA A 263 -1.08 20.72 16.79
CA ALA A 263 -2.06 21.80 16.67
C ALA A 263 -3.49 21.27 16.89
N ASP A 264 -3.87 20.16 16.26
CA ASP A 264 -5.16 19.49 16.46
C ASP A 264 -5.03 17.95 16.31
N PRO A 265 -4.98 17.23 17.45
CA PRO A 265 -4.90 15.78 17.45
C PRO A 265 -6.11 15.07 16.83
N SER A 266 -7.27 15.71 16.80
CA SER A 266 -8.51 15.09 16.32
C SER A 266 -8.57 14.96 14.80
N LEU A 267 -7.88 15.85 14.08
CA LEU A 267 -7.86 15.92 12.62
C LEU A 267 -6.78 15.04 11.99
N ILE A 268 -5.73 14.66 12.74
CA ILE A 268 -4.58 13.93 12.20
C ILE A 268 -4.46 12.55 12.83
N PRO A 269 -4.73 11.48 12.08
CA PRO A 269 -4.60 10.11 12.57
C PRO A 269 -3.19 9.80 13.10
N VAL A 270 -3.10 8.96 14.14
CA VAL A 270 -1.82 8.54 14.75
C VAL A 270 -0.88 7.90 13.71
N ARG A 271 -1.45 7.11 12.80
CA ARG A 271 -0.70 6.49 11.70
C ARG A 271 -1.09 7.13 10.39
N LEU A 272 -0.29 8.06 9.90
CA LEU A 272 -0.43 8.67 8.59
C LEU A 272 0.71 8.19 7.68
N SER A 273 0.37 7.83 6.45
CA SER A 273 1.30 7.38 5.42
C SER A 273 1.05 8.12 4.11
N CYS A 274 2.01 8.07 3.19
CA CYS A 274 1.80 8.60 1.84
C CYS A 274 0.56 7.99 1.15
N HIS A 275 0.25 6.73 1.47
CA HIS A 275 -0.94 6.08 0.94
C HIS A 275 -2.24 6.63 1.52
N SER A 276 -2.20 7.18 2.75
CA SER A 276 -3.35 7.83 3.39
C SER A 276 -3.77 9.12 2.65
N LEU A 277 -2.82 9.90 2.10
CA LEU A 277 -3.14 11.07 1.26
C LEU A 277 -3.92 10.67 0.00
N ARG A 278 -3.50 9.58 -0.64
CA ARG A 278 -4.21 9.03 -1.78
C ARG A 278 -5.60 8.50 -1.41
N HIS A 279 -5.75 7.86 -0.24
CA HIS A 279 -7.05 7.46 0.28
C HIS A 279 -7.95 8.67 0.57
N SER A 280 -7.37 9.76 1.12
CA SER A 280 -8.10 11.00 1.35
C SER A 280 -8.64 11.59 0.04
N LYS A 281 -7.79 11.70 -1.01
CA LYS A 281 -8.24 12.18 -2.31
C LYS A 281 -9.37 11.32 -2.89
N ALA A 282 -9.24 10.00 -2.81
CA ALA A 282 -10.26 9.09 -3.30
C ALA A 282 -11.61 9.25 -2.56
N MET A 283 -11.55 9.36 -1.23
CA MET A 283 -12.74 9.58 -0.39
C MET A 283 -13.39 10.93 -0.68
N HIS A 284 -12.61 12.00 -0.81
CA HIS A 284 -13.13 13.33 -1.10
C HIS A 284 -13.76 13.41 -2.49
N LEU A 285 -13.16 12.78 -3.51
CA LEU A 285 -13.76 12.68 -4.84
C LEU A 285 -15.10 11.92 -4.79
N LEU A 286 -15.15 10.81 -4.05
CA LEU A 286 -16.36 10.03 -3.89
C LEU A 286 -17.46 10.82 -3.18
N GLN A 287 -17.11 11.48 -2.07
CA GLN A 287 -18.04 12.31 -1.28
C GLN A 287 -18.53 13.55 -2.05
N SER A 288 -17.75 14.01 -3.02
CA SER A 288 -18.16 15.05 -3.98
C SER A 288 -19.03 14.52 -5.13
N GLY A 289 -19.39 13.23 -5.12
CA GLY A 289 -20.26 12.62 -6.12
C GLY A 289 -19.56 12.18 -7.41
N VAL A 290 -18.24 12.17 -7.45
CA VAL A 290 -17.48 11.69 -8.62
C VAL A 290 -17.68 10.19 -8.81
N ASN A 291 -18.01 9.78 -10.03
CA ASN A 291 -18.22 8.36 -10.34
C ASN A 291 -16.95 7.52 -10.09
N LEU A 292 -17.14 6.32 -9.52
CA LEU A 292 -16.06 5.38 -9.20
C LEU A 292 -15.17 5.03 -10.40
N VAL A 293 -15.69 5.05 -11.62
CA VAL A 293 -14.91 4.82 -12.84
C VAL A 293 -13.86 5.92 -13.02
N TYR A 294 -14.24 7.18 -12.87
CA TYR A 294 -13.30 8.31 -12.96
C TYR A 294 -12.29 8.29 -11.82
N ILE A 295 -12.73 7.96 -10.58
CA ILE A 295 -11.81 7.80 -9.45
C ILE A 295 -10.80 6.69 -9.73
N ARG A 296 -11.23 5.55 -10.29
CA ARG A 296 -10.34 4.46 -10.71
C ARG A 296 -9.29 4.96 -11.70
N ASP A 297 -9.71 5.72 -12.72
CA ASP A 297 -8.83 6.19 -13.78
C ASP A 297 -7.84 7.26 -13.27
N ILE A 298 -8.30 8.22 -12.46
CA ILE A 298 -7.44 9.21 -11.80
C ILE A 298 -6.39 8.52 -10.93
N LEU A 299 -6.80 7.53 -10.14
CA LEU A 299 -5.90 6.79 -9.28
C LEU A 299 -5.03 5.76 -10.04
N GLY A 300 -5.40 5.36 -11.24
CA GLY A 300 -4.73 4.31 -12.01
C GLY A 300 -4.83 2.94 -11.32
N HIS A 301 -6.04 2.56 -10.88
CA HIS A 301 -6.32 1.23 -10.42
C HIS A 301 -6.60 0.30 -11.59
N VAL A 302 -5.96 -0.87 -11.62
CA VAL A 302 -6.15 -1.87 -12.69
C VAL A 302 -7.58 -2.41 -12.67
N SER A 303 -8.18 -2.50 -11.47
CA SER A 303 -9.52 -3.02 -11.28
C SER A 303 -10.39 -2.07 -10.46
N ILE A 304 -11.66 -1.95 -10.83
CA ILE A 304 -12.66 -1.18 -10.09
C ILE A 304 -12.84 -1.72 -8.67
N GLN A 305 -12.63 -3.02 -8.45
CA GLN A 305 -12.67 -3.66 -7.14
C GLN A 305 -11.68 -3.03 -6.14
N THR A 306 -10.56 -2.49 -6.62
CA THR A 306 -9.61 -1.75 -5.80
C THR A 306 -10.17 -0.39 -5.39
N THR A 307 -11.04 0.20 -6.19
CA THR A 307 -11.71 1.49 -5.91
C THR A 307 -12.97 1.29 -5.06
N ASP A 308 -13.61 0.14 -5.15
CA ASP A 308 -14.83 -0.24 -4.41
C ASP A 308 -14.65 -0.19 -2.87
N ILE A 309 -13.41 -0.30 -2.40
CA ILE A 309 -13.11 -0.14 -0.97
C ILE A 309 -13.55 1.24 -0.42
N TYR A 310 -13.50 2.28 -1.25
CA TYR A 310 -13.91 3.62 -0.87
C TYR A 310 -15.43 3.73 -0.77
N ALA A 311 -16.16 3.17 -1.74
CA ALA A 311 -17.63 3.12 -1.68
C ALA A 311 -18.13 2.34 -0.46
N ARG A 312 -17.40 1.28 -0.07
CA ARG A 312 -17.74 0.52 1.14
C ARG A 312 -17.43 1.28 2.42
N ALA A 313 -16.44 2.15 2.42
CA ALA A 313 -16.05 2.95 3.58
C ALA A 313 -16.92 4.20 3.76
N ASP A 314 -17.59 4.67 2.71
CA ASP A 314 -18.44 5.87 2.76
C ASP A 314 -19.79 5.58 3.40
N SER A 315 -19.85 5.77 4.72
CA SER A 315 -21.09 5.64 5.50
C SER A 315 -22.05 6.80 5.27
N LYS A 316 -21.54 7.99 4.91
CA LYS A 316 -22.37 9.19 4.66
C LYS A 316 -23.19 9.02 3.39
N ALA A 317 -22.57 8.67 2.27
CA ALA A 317 -23.29 8.42 1.02
C ALA A 317 -24.30 7.28 1.14
N LYS A 318 -23.99 6.23 1.93
CA LYS A 318 -24.94 5.15 2.21
C LYS A 318 -26.16 5.64 2.98
N ARG A 319 -25.95 6.46 4.01
CA ARG A 319 -27.02 7.05 4.78
C ARG A 319 -27.90 7.95 3.92
N GLU A 320 -27.30 8.86 3.14
CA GLU A 320 -28.02 9.75 2.23
C GLU A 320 -28.79 8.98 1.15
N ALA A 321 -28.22 7.88 0.62
CA ALA A 321 -28.92 7.00 -0.32
C ALA A 321 -30.12 6.30 0.34
N LEU A 322 -29.97 5.83 1.58
CA LEU A 322 -31.06 5.23 2.35
C LEU A 322 -32.15 6.28 2.66
N GLU A 323 -31.75 7.49 3.06
CA GLU A 323 -32.71 8.59 3.33
C GLU A 323 -33.47 9.00 2.06
N LYS A 324 -32.81 9.06 0.89
CA LYS A 324 -33.45 9.32 -0.41
C LYS A 324 -34.36 8.19 -0.91
N ALA A 325 -33.99 6.95 -0.61
CA ALA A 325 -34.75 5.76 -0.99
C ALA A 325 -35.86 5.43 0.02
N TYR A 326 -35.86 6.10 1.17
CA TYR A 326 -36.86 5.87 2.20
C TYR A 326 -38.21 6.34 1.70
N VAL A 327 -39.09 5.39 1.43
CA VAL A 327 -40.54 5.62 1.27
C VAL A 327 -41.11 5.42 2.66
N ASP A 328 -41.80 6.44 3.18
CA ASP A 328 -42.45 6.34 4.47
C ASP A 328 -43.55 5.30 4.41
N LEU A 329 -43.21 4.08 4.72
CA LEU A 329 -44.13 2.94 4.77
C LEU A 329 -44.73 2.74 6.17
N ASN A 330 -44.29 3.50 7.16
CA ASN A 330 -44.84 3.44 8.49
C ASN A 330 -46.13 4.25 8.49
N PRO A 331 -47.27 3.64 8.81
CA PRO A 331 -48.46 4.43 9.15
C PRO A 331 -48.05 5.38 10.27
N ASP A 332 -48.54 6.63 10.20
CA ASP A 332 -48.32 7.63 11.24
C ASP A 332 -48.51 7.00 12.63
N VAL A 333 -47.46 6.43 13.16
CA VAL A 333 -47.36 6.17 14.58
C VAL A 333 -47.11 7.54 15.18
N LYS A 334 -48.21 8.31 15.30
CA LYS A 334 -48.28 9.32 16.35
C LYS A 334 -47.97 8.53 17.60
N SER A 335 -46.72 8.54 18.01
CA SER A 335 -46.38 8.12 19.36
C SER A 335 -47.01 9.18 20.27
N ASP A 336 -48.29 9.02 20.48
CA ASP A 336 -48.94 9.64 21.63
C ASP A 336 -48.20 9.02 22.85
N ARG A 337 -47.09 9.64 23.17
CA ARG A 337 -46.41 9.33 24.40
C ARG A 337 -47.37 9.76 25.50
N ALA A 338 -48.12 8.79 26.03
CA ALA A 338 -49.17 9.05 27.04
C ALA A 338 -48.65 9.92 28.18
N TRP A 339 -47.35 9.83 28.48
CA TRP A 339 -46.68 10.63 29.51
C TRP A 339 -46.48 12.12 29.13
N GLU A 340 -46.51 12.49 27.86
CA GLU A 340 -46.39 13.91 27.42
C GLU A 340 -47.72 14.68 27.61
N ARG A 341 -48.87 13.97 27.71
CA ARG A 341 -50.20 14.52 27.98
C ARG A 341 -50.57 14.45 29.46
N ASP A 342 -49.97 13.57 30.20
CA ASP A 342 -50.29 13.38 31.61
C ASP A 342 -49.43 14.31 32.47
N LYS A 343 -50.07 15.30 33.09
CA LYS A 343 -49.41 16.24 34.00
C LYS A 343 -48.91 15.59 35.28
N ASN A 344 -49.31 14.34 35.53
CA ASN A 344 -48.92 13.61 36.74
C ASN A 344 -48.12 12.35 36.41
N LEU A 345 -46.86 12.54 36.00
CA LEU A 345 -45.88 11.46 35.72
C LEU A 345 -45.82 10.38 36.82
N ARG A 346 -46.05 10.79 38.07
CA ARG A 346 -46.01 9.88 39.23
C ARG A 346 -47.19 8.90 39.25
N GLU A 347 -48.38 9.31 38.86
CA GLU A 347 -49.57 8.43 38.75
C GLU A 347 -49.47 7.52 37.53
N TRP A 348 -48.95 8.05 36.39
CA TRP A 348 -48.67 7.24 35.21
C TRP A 348 -47.68 6.14 35.49
N LEU A 349 -46.55 6.43 36.20
CA LEU A 349 -45.56 5.42 36.59
C LEU A 349 -46.14 4.36 37.55
N LYS A 350 -47.10 4.69 38.41
CA LYS A 350 -47.81 3.74 39.26
C LYS A 350 -48.74 2.81 38.51
N GLY A 351 -49.29 3.26 37.38
CA GLY A 351 -50.15 2.48 36.50
C GLY A 351 -49.45 1.47 35.61
N LEU A 352 -48.11 1.54 35.48
CA LEU A 352 -47.32 0.61 34.66
C LEU A 352 -47.12 -0.80 35.29
N ASN A 353 -47.59 -1.01 36.52
CA ASN A 353 -47.41 -2.28 37.26
C ASN A 353 -48.72 -3.08 37.41
N HIS A 354 -49.66 -2.94 36.46
CA HIS A 354 -50.84 -3.80 36.39
C HIS A 354 -51.02 -4.39 35.01
#